data_7adc19ae8ade46b56a48a29fafc91b2a
#
_entry.id   7adc19ae8ade46b56a48a29fafc91b2a
#
_cell.length_a   1.000
_cell.length_b   1.000
_cell.length_c   1.000
_cell.angle_alpha   90.00
_cell.angle_beta   90.00
_cell.angle_gamma   90.00
#
_symmetry.space_group_name_H-M   'P 1'
#
loop_
_entity.id
_entity.type
_entity.pdbx_description
1 polymer ?
#
loop_
_entity_poly.entity_id
_entity_poly.type
_entity_poly.pdbx_seq_one_letter_code
_entity_poly.pdbx_strand_id
1 'polypeptide(L)'
;MLFMPFSSVQARTEEDKDITLSPYFFIEGANPEVDHLPLKGTEVTTNINGSIAETYVTQTYANEGEHPINASYVFPASTKVSVHGMKMKIGNQVVTARIQEKEEAKQTYEAAKSEGKSASLLEEKRSNVFTMDVANIMPGDTICIELHYTELIE
;
A
#
# COMPACT_ATOMS: atom_id res chain seq x y z
N MET A 1 -39.95 32.87 10.72
CA MET A 1 -38.48 32.88 11.00
C MET A 1 -38.02 31.44 11.16
N LEU A 2 -37.38 30.89 10.13
CA LEU A 2 -36.96 29.48 10.11
C LEU A 2 -35.58 29.41 10.76
N PHE A 3 -35.45 28.76 11.93
CA PHE A 3 -34.16 28.38 12.49
C PHE A 3 -33.72 27.06 11.82
N MET A 4 -32.67 27.11 10.98
CA MET A 4 -31.96 25.91 10.58
C MET A 4 -31.02 25.48 11.73
N PRO A 5 -31.07 24.23 12.20
CA PRO A 5 -30.06 23.75 13.13
C PRO A 5 -28.72 23.70 12.39
N PHE A 6 -27.74 24.39 12.89
CA PHE A 6 -26.35 24.19 12.53
C PHE A 6 -26.01 22.74 12.86
N SER A 7 -25.86 21.92 11.85
CA SER A 7 -25.24 20.61 11.99
C SER A 7 -23.79 20.84 12.41
N SER A 8 -23.50 20.62 13.67
CA SER A 8 -22.11 20.64 14.15
C SER A 8 -21.38 19.48 13.49
N VAL A 9 -20.52 19.80 12.50
CA VAL A 9 -19.51 18.88 12.04
C VAL A 9 -18.58 18.65 13.23
N GLN A 10 -18.78 17.53 13.95
CA GLN A 10 -17.84 17.11 14.97
C GLN A 10 -16.50 16.83 14.28
N ALA A 11 -15.51 17.66 14.56
CA ALA A 11 -14.13 17.34 14.21
C ALA A 11 -13.77 16.01 14.89
N ARG A 12 -13.32 15.01 14.09
CA ARG A 12 -12.76 13.77 14.62
C ARG A 12 -11.65 14.12 15.60
N THR A 13 -11.72 13.60 16.81
CA THR A 13 -10.67 13.74 17.81
C THR A 13 -9.39 13.08 17.31
N GLU A 14 -8.24 13.55 17.74
CA GLU A 14 -6.95 13.02 17.29
C GLU A 14 -6.74 11.53 17.63
N GLU A 15 -7.42 11.02 18.66
CA GLU A 15 -7.43 9.60 19.01
C GLU A 15 -8.05 8.68 17.93
N ASP A 16 -8.98 9.18 17.12
CA ASP A 16 -9.60 8.42 16.03
C ASP A 16 -8.70 8.26 14.78
N LYS A 17 -7.51 8.85 14.79
CA LYS A 17 -6.62 8.89 13.61
C LYS A 17 -5.47 7.88 13.65
N ASP A 18 -5.17 7.29 14.78
CA ASP A 18 -4.04 6.36 14.94
C ASP A 18 -4.48 4.90 14.86
N ILE A 19 -5.12 4.55 13.76
CA ILE A 19 -5.56 3.19 13.45
C ILE A 19 -4.89 2.67 12.18
N THR A 20 -4.59 1.39 12.17
CA THR A 20 -4.11 0.71 10.97
C THR A 20 -5.27 0.43 10.02
N LEU A 21 -5.16 0.93 8.80
CA LEU A 21 -6.14 0.72 7.74
C LEU A 21 -5.66 -0.34 6.73
N SER A 22 -6.60 -0.86 5.95
CA SER A 22 -6.28 -1.81 4.90
C SER A 22 -5.39 -1.18 3.83
N PRO A 23 -4.32 -1.86 3.40
CA PRO A 23 -3.49 -1.38 2.30
C PRO A 23 -4.27 -1.33 0.99
N TYR A 24 -3.84 -0.46 0.07
CA TYR A 24 -4.45 -0.29 -1.25
C TYR A 24 -3.46 0.20 -2.29
N PHE A 25 -3.78 0.03 -3.57
CA PHE A 25 -3.07 0.70 -4.66
C PHE A 25 -3.68 2.04 -5.00
N PHE A 26 -2.82 3.01 -5.24
CA PHE A 26 -3.16 4.33 -5.77
C PHE A 26 -2.48 4.52 -7.13
N ILE A 27 -3.26 4.87 -8.14
CA ILE A 27 -2.79 5.16 -9.49
C ILE A 27 -2.92 6.68 -9.69
N GLU A 28 -1.79 7.39 -9.78
CA GLU A 28 -1.80 8.83 -10.00
C GLU A 28 -2.28 9.15 -11.42
N GLY A 29 -3.24 10.05 -11.52
CA GLY A 29 -3.81 10.44 -12.82
C GLY A 29 -4.59 9.33 -13.52
N ALA A 30 -5.09 8.33 -12.77
CA ALA A 30 -5.84 7.22 -13.33
C ALA A 30 -7.01 7.69 -14.20
N ASN A 31 -7.12 7.09 -15.37
CA ASN A 31 -8.32 7.17 -16.18
C ASN A 31 -9.19 5.92 -15.90
N PRO A 32 -10.36 6.06 -15.21
CA PRO A 32 -11.19 4.93 -14.85
C PRO A 32 -11.70 4.09 -16.03
N GLU A 33 -11.63 4.63 -17.25
CA GLU A 33 -12.08 3.93 -18.46
C GLU A 33 -11.01 2.95 -19.00
N VAL A 34 -9.73 3.17 -18.67
CA VAL A 34 -8.61 2.39 -19.23
C VAL A 34 -7.69 1.78 -18.18
N ASP A 35 -7.63 2.37 -16.99
CA ASP A 35 -6.72 1.93 -15.92
C ASP A 35 -7.47 1.08 -14.90
N HIS A 36 -7.47 -0.22 -15.08
CA HIS A 36 -8.15 -1.17 -14.21
C HIS A 36 -7.16 -2.04 -13.46
N LEU A 37 -6.98 -1.76 -12.17
CA LEU A 37 -6.19 -2.57 -11.25
C LEU A 37 -7.06 -3.04 -10.05
N PRO A 38 -8.09 -3.86 -10.30
CA PRO A 38 -8.98 -4.30 -9.24
C PRO A 38 -8.30 -5.24 -8.24
N LEU A 39 -8.70 -5.12 -6.97
CA LEU A 39 -8.38 -6.08 -5.92
C LEU A 39 -9.19 -7.36 -6.16
N LYS A 40 -8.50 -8.48 -6.32
CA LYS A 40 -9.10 -9.80 -6.56
C LYS A 40 -9.33 -10.59 -5.27
N GLY A 41 -8.50 -10.39 -4.27
CA GLY A 41 -8.63 -11.08 -2.99
C GLY A 41 -7.72 -10.50 -1.92
N THR A 42 -8.16 -10.67 -0.69
CA THR A 42 -7.37 -10.33 0.51
C THR A 42 -7.43 -11.50 1.49
N GLU A 43 -6.30 -11.93 1.96
CA GLU A 43 -6.14 -12.90 3.03
C GLU A 43 -5.36 -12.27 4.18
N VAL A 44 -5.87 -12.39 5.40
CA VAL A 44 -5.24 -11.83 6.59
C VAL A 44 -5.13 -12.92 7.65
N THR A 45 -3.93 -13.11 8.19
CA THR A 45 -3.68 -13.97 9.33
C THR A 45 -3.05 -13.15 10.45
N THR A 46 -3.65 -13.12 11.61
CA THR A 46 -3.13 -12.42 12.78
C THR A 46 -2.95 -13.38 13.95
N ASN A 47 -1.75 -13.37 14.53
CA ASN A 47 -1.39 -14.10 15.74
C ASN A 47 -1.22 -13.10 16.88
N ILE A 48 -2.00 -13.25 17.94
CA ILE A 48 -1.94 -12.38 19.11
C ILE A 48 -1.22 -13.09 20.23
N ASN A 49 -0.17 -12.46 20.75
CA ASN A 49 0.58 -12.94 21.89
C ASN A 49 0.80 -11.80 22.90
N GLY A 50 0.05 -11.82 23.98
CA GLY A 50 0.00 -10.72 24.94
C GLY A 50 -0.54 -9.44 24.30
N SER A 51 0.25 -8.38 24.33
CA SER A 51 -0.06 -7.09 23.72
C SER A 51 0.53 -6.89 22.30
N ILE A 52 1.02 -7.96 21.67
CA ILE A 52 1.56 -7.91 20.31
C ILE A 52 0.65 -8.69 19.37
N ALA A 53 0.21 -8.05 18.32
CA ALA A 53 -0.45 -8.66 17.16
C ALA A 53 0.54 -8.76 16.01
N GLU A 54 0.85 -9.98 15.59
CA GLU A 54 1.66 -10.26 14.40
C GLU A 54 0.74 -10.56 13.23
N THR A 55 0.82 -9.77 12.17
CA THR A 55 -0.14 -9.83 11.05
C THR A 55 0.58 -10.06 9.73
N TYR A 56 0.03 -11.00 8.97
CA TYR A 56 0.39 -11.30 7.59
C TYR A 56 -0.81 -10.95 6.70
N VAL A 57 -0.59 -10.10 5.72
CA VAL A 57 -1.60 -9.70 4.74
C VAL A 57 -1.14 -10.13 3.36
N THR A 58 -1.99 -10.85 2.65
CA THR A 58 -1.78 -11.17 1.23
C THR A 58 -2.90 -10.56 0.42
N GLN A 59 -2.54 -9.70 -0.54
CA GLN A 59 -3.49 -9.10 -1.47
C GLN A 59 -3.11 -9.42 -2.89
N THR A 60 -4.11 -9.72 -3.71
CA THR A 60 -3.95 -10.04 -5.12
C THR A 60 -4.69 -9.02 -5.96
N TYR A 61 -4.00 -8.43 -6.91
CA TYR A 61 -4.52 -7.49 -7.91
C TYR A 61 -4.21 -7.99 -9.30
N ALA A 62 -4.96 -7.53 -10.29
CA ALA A 62 -4.68 -7.81 -11.69
C ALA A 62 -4.83 -6.55 -12.53
N ASN A 63 -3.89 -6.30 -13.45
CA ASN A 63 -4.08 -5.25 -14.45
C ASN A 63 -5.03 -5.76 -15.54
N GLU A 64 -6.29 -5.36 -15.45
CA GLU A 64 -7.33 -5.69 -16.44
C GLU A 64 -7.48 -4.61 -17.52
N GLY A 65 -6.63 -3.58 -17.47
CA GLY A 65 -6.59 -2.53 -18.49
C GLY A 65 -5.80 -2.93 -19.74
N GLU A 66 -5.67 -1.98 -20.65
CA GLU A 66 -4.99 -2.17 -21.94
C GLU A 66 -3.58 -1.57 -21.97
N HIS A 67 -3.19 -0.84 -20.93
CA HIS A 67 -1.93 -0.12 -20.84
C HIS A 67 -1.12 -0.54 -19.63
N PRO A 68 0.25 -0.42 -19.69
CA PRO A 68 1.07 -0.55 -18.50
C PRO A 68 0.70 0.51 -17.45
N ILE A 69 0.66 0.10 -16.19
CA ILE A 69 0.30 0.96 -15.07
C ILE A 69 1.52 1.18 -14.17
N ASN A 70 1.71 2.44 -13.73
CA ASN A 70 2.57 2.78 -12.61
C ASN A 70 1.67 3.12 -11.42
N ALA A 71 1.88 2.48 -10.29
CA ALA A 71 1.03 2.60 -9.13
C ALA A 71 1.84 2.64 -7.84
N SER A 72 1.25 3.21 -6.80
CA SER A 72 1.81 3.20 -5.45
C SER A 72 0.97 2.30 -4.55
N TYR A 73 1.59 1.32 -3.93
CA TYR A 73 0.96 0.53 -2.87
C TYR A 73 1.11 1.28 -1.55
N VAL A 74 -0.01 1.61 -0.94
CA VAL A 74 -0.06 2.45 0.27
C VAL A 74 -0.55 1.63 1.45
N PHE A 75 0.23 1.61 2.52
CA PHE A 75 -0.13 0.99 3.79
C PHE A 75 -0.24 2.06 4.88
N PRO A 76 -1.47 2.51 5.22
CA PRO A 76 -1.70 3.45 6.31
C PRO A 76 -1.71 2.70 7.64
N ALA A 77 -0.56 2.64 8.29
CA ALA A 77 -0.40 1.99 9.59
C ALA A 77 -0.60 2.97 10.75
N SER A 78 -0.92 2.44 11.93
CA SER A 78 -0.85 3.22 13.17
C SER A 78 0.60 3.48 13.58
N THR A 79 0.83 4.42 14.49
CA THR A 79 2.17 4.69 15.05
C THR A 79 2.72 3.52 15.88
N LYS A 80 1.88 2.55 16.21
CA LYS A 80 2.21 1.34 16.98
C LYS A 80 2.68 0.17 16.10
N VAL A 81 2.73 0.36 14.76
CA VAL A 81 3.12 -0.67 13.79
C VAL A 81 4.61 -0.67 13.52
N SER A 82 5.19 -1.86 13.45
CA SER A 82 6.52 -2.13 12.91
C SER A 82 6.41 -3.05 11.71
N VAL A 83 6.81 -2.59 10.53
CA VAL A 83 6.82 -3.38 9.30
C VAL A 83 8.09 -4.21 9.23
N HIS A 84 7.96 -5.54 9.08
CA HIS A 84 9.09 -6.46 9.04
C HIS A 84 9.49 -6.85 7.63
N GLY A 85 8.57 -6.80 6.69
CA GLY A 85 8.88 -7.14 5.31
C GLY A 85 7.68 -7.02 4.39
N MET A 86 8.00 -6.92 3.11
CA MET A 86 7.04 -6.96 2.04
C MET A 86 7.65 -7.68 0.85
N LYS A 87 6.89 -8.57 0.25
CA LYS A 87 7.20 -9.21 -1.01
C LYS A 87 6.14 -8.89 -2.02
N MET A 88 6.56 -8.68 -3.25
CA MET A 88 5.66 -8.50 -4.37
C MET A 88 6.02 -9.51 -5.46
N LYS A 89 5.03 -10.25 -5.93
CA LYS A 89 5.13 -11.14 -7.09
C LYS A 89 4.37 -10.50 -8.23
N ILE A 90 5.06 -10.25 -9.34
CA ILE A 90 4.47 -9.69 -10.55
C ILE A 90 4.78 -10.66 -11.69
N GLY A 91 3.74 -11.34 -12.21
CA GLY A 91 3.96 -12.40 -13.17
C GLY A 91 4.89 -13.49 -12.60
N ASN A 92 6.03 -13.70 -13.24
CA ASN A 92 7.06 -14.65 -12.80
C ASN A 92 8.19 -14.01 -11.95
N GLN A 93 8.12 -12.71 -11.69
CA GLN A 93 9.13 -11.99 -10.92
C GLN A 93 8.73 -11.88 -9.45
N VAL A 94 9.69 -12.09 -8.57
CA VAL A 94 9.54 -11.86 -7.13
C VAL A 94 10.46 -10.72 -6.73
N VAL A 95 9.87 -9.66 -6.23
CA VAL A 95 10.60 -8.51 -5.69
C VAL A 95 10.39 -8.48 -4.18
N THR A 96 11.48 -8.49 -3.43
CA THR A 96 11.46 -8.29 -1.98
C THR A 96 11.79 -6.83 -1.71
N ALA A 97 10.86 -6.12 -1.09
CA ALA A 97 11.10 -4.75 -0.69
C ALA A 97 12.08 -4.71 0.48
N ARG A 98 13.02 -3.78 0.41
CA ARG A 98 13.90 -3.41 1.52
C ARG A 98 13.57 -1.98 1.92
N ILE A 99 13.56 -1.72 3.21
CA ILE A 99 13.51 -0.35 3.70
C ILE A 99 14.89 0.24 3.44
N GLN A 100 14.97 1.17 2.51
CA GLN A 100 16.20 1.89 2.15
C GLN A 100 16.07 3.36 2.55
N GLU A 101 17.18 4.06 2.62
CA GLU A 101 17.13 5.52 2.72
C GLU A 101 16.42 6.09 1.48
N LYS A 102 15.63 7.11 1.70
CA LYS A 102 14.70 7.68 0.72
C LYS A 102 15.33 8.02 -0.63
N GLU A 103 16.50 8.64 -0.61
CA GLU A 103 17.18 9.11 -1.82
C GLU A 103 17.75 7.94 -2.67
N GLU A 104 18.37 6.97 -2.01
CA GLU A 104 18.93 5.79 -2.69
C GLU A 104 17.83 4.92 -3.32
N ALA A 105 16.74 4.70 -2.57
CA ALA A 105 15.61 3.93 -3.06
C ALA A 105 14.93 4.58 -4.27
N LYS A 106 14.79 5.91 -4.27
CA LYS A 106 14.22 6.66 -5.39
C LYS A 106 15.09 6.54 -6.66
N GLN A 107 16.40 6.66 -6.54
CA GLN A 107 17.33 6.50 -7.67
C GLN A 107 17.23 5.10 -8.28
N THR A 108 17.18 4.07 -7.44
CA THR A 108 17.03 2.67 -7.89
C THR A 108 15.71 2.46 -8.63
N TYR A 109 14.62 3.00 -8.12
CA TYR A 109 13.30 2.93 -8.75
C TYR A 109 13.26 3.61 -10.12
N GLU A 110 13.77 4.84 -10.23
CA GLU A 110 13.79 5.60 -11.48
C GLU A 110 14.67 4.91 -12.56
N ALA A 111 15.79 4.33 -12.18
CA ALA A 111 16.64 3.58 -13.09
C ALA A 111 15.93 2.33 -13.64
N ALA A 112 15.29 1.54 -12.79
CA ALA A 112 14.54 0.35 -13.19
C ALA A 112 13.32 0.70 -14.06
N LYS A 113 12.63 1.80 -13.76
CA LYS A 113 11.50 2.30 -14.56
C LYS A 113 11.92 2.72 -15.96
N SER A 114 13.04 3.44 -16.10
CA SER A 114 13.58 3.85 -17.40
C SER A 114 14.06 2.68 -18.26
N GLU A 115 14.48 1.58 -17.65
CA GLU A 115 14.84 0.33 -18.34
C GLU A 115 13.63 -0.53 -18.73
N GLY A 116 12.40 -0.11 -18.39
CA GLY A 116 11.17 -0.87 -18.65
C GLY A 116 10.97 -2.10 -17.78
N LYS A 117 11.73 -2.23 -16.70
CA LYS A 117 11.59 -3.30 -15.71
C LYS A 117 10.55 -2.94 -14.65
N SER A 118 9.87 -3.97 -14.14
CA SER A 118 9.06 -3.79 -12.94
C SER A 118 9.95 -3.47 -11.75
N ALA A 119 9.63 -2.39 -11.04
CA ALA A 119 10.37 -1.94 -9.87
C ALA A 119 9.42 -1.65 -8.72
N SER A 120 9.89 -1.87 -7.50
CA SER A 120 9.14 -1.57 -6.29
C SER A 120 10.04 -0.89 -5.26
N LEU A 121 9.46 0.06 -4.54
CA LEU A 121 10.12 0.89 -3.55
C LEU A 121 9.23 1.04 -2.34
N LEU A 122 9.66 0.56 -1.17
CA LEU A 122 9.02 0.83 0.10
C LEU A 122 9.58 2.11 0.69
N GLU A 123 8.75 3.12 0.80
CA GLU A 123 9.08 4.43 1.33
C GLU A 123 8.14 4.80 2.48
N GLU A 124 8.71 5.24 3.59
CA GLU A 124 7.95 5.87 4.66
C GLU A 124 7.80 7.37 4.36
N LYS A 125 6.64 7.79 3.86
CA LYS A 125 6.34 9.20 3.56
C LYS A 125 5.98 10.01 4.79
N ARG A 126 5.39 9.36 5.78
CA ARG A 126 5.00 9.92 7.08
C ARG A 126 5.34 8.89 8.13
N SER A 127 5.37 9.29 9.40
CA SER A 127 5.72 8.41 10.51
C SER A 127 4.85 7.15 10.64
N ASN A 128 3.74 7.09 9.94
CA ASN A 128 2.76 6.00 10.00
C ASN A 128 2.17 5.58 8.64
N VAL A 129 2.71 6.05 7.53
CA VAL A 129 2.25 5.67 6.19
C VAL A 129 3.42 5.18 5.35
N PHE A 130 3.39 3.90 5.01
CA PHE A 130 4.36 3.27 4.14
C PHE A 130 3.85 3.27 2.71
N THR A 131 4.73 3.60 1.76
CA THR A 131 4.39 3.62 0.34
C THR A 131 5.44 2.85 -0.44
N MET A 132 4.99 2.01 -1.36
CA MET A 132 5.85 1.31 -2.30
C MET A 132 5.41 1.62 -3.72
N ASP A 133 6.29 2.26 -4.48
CA ASP A 133 6.03 2.58 -5.88
C ASP A 133 6.39 1.39 -6.78
N VAL A 134 5.49 1.09 -7.70
CA VAL A 134 5.61 -0.01 -8.65
C VAL A 134 5.48 0.54 -10.07
N ALA A 135 6.43 0.23 -10.92
CA ALA A 135 6.42 0.63 -12.32
C ALA A 135 6.20 -0.55 -13.25
N ASN A 136 5.64 -0.25 -14.43
CA ASN A 136 5.50 -1.20 -15.53
C ASN A 136 4.70 -2.47 -15.17
N ILE A 137 3.55 -2.29 -14.54
CA ILE A 137 2.55 -3.35 -14.38
C ILE A 137 1.87 -3.55 -15.74
N MET A 138 2.21 -4.62 -16.42
CA MET A 138 1.73 -4.86 -17.78
C MET A 138 0.29 -5.33 -17.81
N PRO A 139 -0.47 -5.07 -18.90
CA PRO A 139 -1.77 -5.66 -19.08
C PRO A 139 -1.75 -7.19 -18.92
N GLY A 140 -2.68 -7.73 -18.15
CA GLY A 140 -2.74 -9.16 -17.82
C GLY A 140 -1.86 -9.62 -16.68
N ASP A 141 -0.97 -8.76 -16.16
CA ASP A 141 -0.17 -9.08 -14.98
C ASP A 141 -1.05 -9.23 -13.73
N THR A 142 -0.76 -10.27 -12.96
CA THR A 142 -1.28 -10.46 -11.61
C THR A 142 -0.20 -10.09 -10.60
N ILE A 143 -0.58 -9.25 -9.63
CA ILE A 143 0.29 -8.80 -8.57
C ILE A 143 -0.18 -9.42 -7.26
N CYS A 144 0.70 -10.17 -6.60
CA CYS A 144 0.47 -10.70 -5.27
C CYS A 144 1.42 -9.99 -4.30
N ILE A 145 0.86 -9.35 -3.28
CA ILE A 145 1.62 -8.63 -2.26
C ILE A 145 1.47 -9.36 -0.93
N GLU A 146 2.60 -9.70 -0.32
CA GLU A 146 2.69 -10.27 1.01
C GLU A 146 3.32 -9.22 1.95
N LEU A 147 2.56 -8.73 2.91
CA LEU A 147 2.97 -7.75 3.91
C LEU A 147 3.01 -8.42 5.29
N HIS A 148 4.11 -8.23 6.02
CA HIS A 148 4.29 -8.72 7.39
C HIS A 148 4.60 -7.57 8.33
N TYR A 149 3.81 -7.42 9.38
CA TYR A 149 4.02 -6.42 10.41
C TYR A 149 3.58 -6.88 11.80
N THR A 150 4.09 -6.21 12.81
CA THR A 150 3.59 -6.32 14.19
C THR A 150 2.98 -5.00 14.64
N GLU A 151 1.98 -5.09 15.50
CA GLU A 151 1.31 -3.93 16.09
C GLU A 151 1.18 -4.12 17.60
N LEU A 152 1.49 -3.09 18.36
CA LEU A 152 1.21 -3.06 19.79
C LEU A 152 -0.29 -2.81 19.99
N ILE A 153 -0.98 -3.76 20.61
CA ILE A 153 -2.41 -3.68 20.96
C ILE A 153 -2.55 -3.49 22.49
N GLU A 154 -3.45 -2.62 22.88
CA GLU A 154 -3.78 -2.35 24.29
C GLU A 154 -5.04 -3.08 24.71
#